data_71402b2c4f73a46bbb9a4ca300e37693
#
_entry.id   71402b2c4f73a46bbb9a4ca300e37693
#
_cell.length_a   1.000
_cell.length_b   1.000
_cell.length_c   1.000
_cell.angle_alpha   90.00
_cell.angle_beta   90.00
_cell.angle_gamma   90.00
#
_symmetry.space_group_name_H-M   'P 1'
#
loop_
_entity.id
_entity.type
_entity.pdbx_description
1 polymer ?
#
loop_
_entity_poly.entity_id
_entity_poly.type
_entity_poly.pdbx_seq_one_letter_code
_entity_poly.pdbx_strand_id
1 'polypeptide(L)'
;LEKIKEFYPDIVITDIRMPGYDGLDLIRLGKEEAPNAEFVIISGYRHFEYAQMAIRYGVNAYLLKPIKKDELTETLKRLSTRFRAQTEQLSQEEKTRLAIRSDEKNLRQAFLQDLVGRRNKETLSQPLLEINREFHYRFEPGEFCIAILKLDGRVCDEEQNVQFMAEKVQSAAERFLKDYVMETENTELNGFHFFLLNYDAEDRMQIRRQMKALLSEIRVQGDILKNLSVTLALGEGVGSLPEIGSSLKNARLLIEERLLAGTGKLMEGKIESGESFADSEIFAKFNDRIAHTLESLDSFAVREELIYLKT
;
A
#
# COMPACT_ATOMS: atom_id res chain seq x y z
N LEU A 1 -16.76 38.13 -10.47
CA LEU A 1 -17.02 36.68 -10.55
C LEU A 1 -15.82 35.92 -11.13
N GLU A 2 -15.22 36.40 -12.24
CA GLU A 2 -14.04 35.78 -12.86
C GLU A 2 -12.89 35.56 -11.87
N LYS A 3 -12.58 36.58 -11.03
CA LYS A 3 -11.54 36.46 -10.01
C LYS A 3 -11.86 35.43 -8.93
N ILE A 4 -13.14 35.21 -8.60
CA ILE A 4 -13.54 34.14 -7.66
C ILE A 4 -13.24 32.77 -8.25
N LYS A 5 -13.50 32.59 -9.56
CA LYS A 5 -13.20 31.36 -10.29
C LYS A 5 -11.69 31.11 -10.46
N GLU A 6 -10.91 32.16 -10.65
CA GLU A 6 -9.47 32.07 -10.87
C GLU A 6 -8.68 31.82 -9.59
N PHE A 7 -9.01 32.52 -8.50
CA PHE A 7 -8.21 32.54 -7.28
C PHE A 7 -8.77 31.70 -6.12
N TYR A 8 -10.03 31.26 -6.20
CA TYR A 8 -10.73 30.53 -5.13
C TYR A 8 -10.48 31.17 -3.74
N PRO A 9 -10.83 32.46 -3.53
CA PRO A 9 -10.48 33.17 -2.31
C PRO A 9 -11.24 32.60 -1.11
N ASP A 10 -10.61 32.60 0.07
CA ASP A 10 -11.25 32.21 1.32
C ASP A 10 -12.28 33.26 1.79
N ILE A 11 -12.02 34.55 1.54
CA ILE A 11 -12.88 35.66 1.94
C ILE A 11 -13.10 36.58 0.72
N VAL A 12 -14.36 36.90 0.47
CA VAL A 12 -14.79 37.87 -0.54
C VAL A 12 -15.47 39.03 0.15
N ILE A 13 -14.95 40.25 -0.09
CA ILE A 13 -15.56 41.50 0.42
C ILE A 13 -16.13 42.25 -0.78
N THR A 14 -17.42 42.58 -0.71
CA THR A 14 -18.12 43.26 -1.81
C THR A 14 -19.00 44.43 -1.33
N ASP A 15 -19.17 45.40 -2.18
CA ASP A 15 -20.26 46.40 -2.02
C ASP A 15 -21.57 45.80 -2.55
N ILE A 16 -22.70 46.30 -2.10
CA ILE A 16 -24.02 45.92 -2.63
C ILE A 16 -24.22 46.54 -4.02
N ARG A 17 -23.99 47.85 -4.15
CA ARG A 17 -24.22 48.54 -5.43
C ARG A 17 -22.92 48.70 -6.20
N MET A 18 -22.83 47.92 -7.28
CA MET A 18 -21.73 48.01 -8.22
C MET A 18 -22.24 48.09 -9.67
N PRO A 19 -21.52 48.74 -10.61
CA PRO A 19 -21.89 48.75 -12.01
C PRO A 19 -21.89 47.35 -12.59
N GLY A 20 -22.97 46.94 -13.24
CA GLY A 20 -23.11 45.66 -13.90
C GLY A 20 -23.81 44.61 -13.03
N TYR A 21 -23.13 44.01 -12.10
CA TYR A 21 -23.71 43.05 -11.13
C TYR A 21 -23.90 43.72 -9.77
N ASP A 22 -25.04 43.45 -9.16
CA ASP A 22 -25.28 43.79 -7.77
C ASP A 22 -24.48 42.83 -6.86
N GLY A 23 -24.05 43.30 -5.68
CA GLY A 23 -23.25 42.52 -4.74
C GLY A 23 -23.97 41.28 -4.24
N LEU A 24 -25.29 41.26 -4.16
CA LEU A 24 -26.09 40.11 -3.77
C LEU A 24 -26.10 39.02 -4.88
N ASP A 25 -26.15 39.44 -6.16
CA ASP A 25 -26.00 38.53 -7.28
C ASP A 25 -24.59 37.93 -7.32
N LEU A 26 -23.55 38.74 -7.06
CA LEU A 26 -22.18 38.28 -6.94
C LEU A 26 -22.03 37.20 -5.86
N ILE A 27 -22.67 37.36 -4.71
CA ILE A 27 -22.63 36.39 -3.61
C ILE A 27 -23.32 35.11 -4.00
N ARG A 28 -24.53 35.21 -4.57
CA ARG A 28 -25.26 34.02 -5.04
C ARG A 28 -24.45 33.17 -6.04
N LEU A 29 -23.95 33.81 -7.10
CA LEU A 29 -23.14 33.14 -8.11
C LEU A 29 -21.76 32.72 -7.59
N GLY A 30 -21.16 33.53 -6.72
CA GLY A 30 -19.87 33.25 -6.13
C GLY A 30 -19.89 32.02 -5.20
N LYS A 31 -21.01 31.78 -4.50
CA LYS A 31 -21.18 30.57 -3.68
C LYS A 31 -21.40 29.31 -4.48
N GLU A 32 -21.94 29.41 -5.69
CA GLU A 32 -22.00 28.26 -6.62
C GLU A 32 -20.60 27.85 -7.10
N GLU A 33 -19.71 28.82 -7.33
CA GLU A 33 -18.36 28.59 -7.84
C GLU A 33 -17.34 28.29 -6.72
N ALA A 34 -17.48 28.91 -5.56
CA ALA A 34 -16.63 28.74 -4.38
C ALA A 34 -17.49 28.55 -3.11
N PRO A 35 -18.04 27.34 -2.88
CA PRO A 35 -18.99 27.08 -1.79
C PRO A 35 -18.42 27.36 -0.38
N ASN A 36 -17.11 27.23 -0.23
CA ASN A 36 -16.41 27.43 1.04
C ASN A 36 -15.98 28.88 1.29
N ALA A 37 -16.12 29.77 0.30
CA ALA A 37 -15.77 31.18 0.46
C ALA A 37 -16.73 31.87 1.41
N GLU A 38 -16.18 32.67 2.30
CA GLU A 38 -16.93 33.50 3.24
C GLU A 38 -17.14 34.92 2.66
N PHE A 39 -18.38 35.40 2.69
CA PHE A 39 -18.73 36.68 2.06
C PHE A 39 -19.00 37.72 3.13
N VAL A 40 -18.42 38.95 2.94
CA VAL A 40 -18.62 40.12 3.74
C VAL A 40 -19.16 41.24 2.86
N ILE A 41 -20.27 41.81 3.23
CA ILE A 41 -20.87 42.99 2.55
C ILE A 41 -20.41 44.26 3.21
N ILE A 42 -20.04 45.24 2.40
CA ILE A 42 -19.82 46.63 2.82
C ILE A 42 -20.84 47.51 2.11
N SER A 43 -21.66 48.27 2.83
CA SER A 43 -22.73 49.08 2.22
C SER A 43 -22.88 50.43 2.88
N GLY A 44 -23.18 51.45 2.06
CA GLY A 44 -23.59 52.79 2.55
C GLY A 44 -25.08 52.87 2.96
N TYR A 45 -25.84 51.79 2.75
CA TYR A 45 -27.29 51.82 2.92
C TYR A 45 -27.72 50.96 4.11
N ARG A 46 -28.57 51.54 5.00
CA ARG A 46 -29.20 50.86 6.13
C ARG A 46 -30.56 50.26 5.73
N HIS A 47 -30.66 49.64 4.57
CA HIS A 47 -31.92 49.01 4.15
C HIS A 47 -32.06 47.64 4.73
N PHE A 48 -33.12 47.41 5.47
CA PHE A 48 -33.45 46.15 6.13
C PHE A 48 -33.58 45.00 5.12
N GLU A 49 -34.12 45.30 3.96
CA GLU A 49 -34.29 44.30 2.89
C GLU A 49 -32.96 43.72 2.39
N TYR A 50 -31.91 44.54 2.24
CA TYR A 50 -30.58 44.05 1.86
C TYR A 50 -29.92 43.19 2.91
N ALA A 51 -30.10 43.56 4.20
CA ALA A 51 -29.59 42.74 5.30
C ALA A 51 -30.30 41.38 5.38
N GLN A 52 -31.62 41.36 5.15
CA GLN A 52 -32.42 40.14 5.13
C GLN A 52 -32.02 39.24 3.97
N MET A 53 -31.79 39.76 2.77
CA MET A 53 -31.30 38.99 1.62
C MET A 53 -29.89 38.48 1.85
N ALA A 54 -29.00 39.28 2.43
CA ALA A 54 -27.64 38.87 2.79
C ALA A 54 -27.64 37.66 3.74
N ILE A 55 -28.51 37.66 4.75
CA ILE A 55 -28.69 36.51 5.66
C ILE A 55 -29.17 35.27 4.91
N ARG A 56 -30.12 35.40 3.98
CA ARG A 56 -30.62 34.27 3.17
C ARG A 56 -29.52 33.65 2.31
N TYR A 57 -28.62 34.48 1.79
CA TYR A 57 -27.47 34.03 1.01
C TYR A 57 -26.30 33.60 1.88
N GLY A 58 -26.45 33.58 3.23
CA GLY A 58 -25.44 33.11 4.15
C GLY A 58 -24.19 33.98 4.17
N VAL A 59 -24.37 35.31 4.14
CA VAL A 59 -23.29 36.29 4.32
C VAL A 59 -22.86 36.33 5.77
N ASN A 60 -21.56 36.36 6.02
CA ASN A 60 -20.99 36.25 7.36
C ASN A 60 -20.94 37.57 8.12
N ALA A 61 -20.88 38.69 7.40
CA ALA A 61 -20.92 39.99 8.00
C ALA A 61 -21.46 41.05 7.02
N TYR A 62 -22.19 42.04 7.57
CA TYR A 62 -22.68 43.19 6.87
C TYR A 62 -22.17 44.46 7.59
N LEU A 63 -21.24 45.18 6.96
CA LEU A 63 -20.56 46.34 7.50
C LEU A 63 -21.12 47.62 6.87
N LEU A 64 -21.36 48.66 7.69
CA LEU A 64 -21.86 49.92 7.19
C LEU A 64 -20.72 50.92 6.91
N LYS A 65 -20.83 51.64 5.80
CA LYS A 65 -19.97 52.82 5.54
C LYS A 65 -20.40 54.02 6.41
N PRO A 66 -19.44 54.80 6.96
CA PRO A 66 -18.00 54.65 6.88
C PRO A 66 -17.50 53.47 7.72
N ILE A 67 -16.65 52.61 7.12
CA ILE A 67 -16.14 51.39 7.76
C ILE A 67 -15.23 51.79 8.93
N LYS A 68 -15.55 51.31 10.12
CA LYS A 68 -14.66 51.41 11.26
C LYS A 68 -13.58 50.34 11.19
N LYS A 69 -12.31 50.76 11.30
CA LYS A 69 -11.17 49.86 11.24
C LYS A 69 -11.30 48.69 12.23
N ASP A 70 -11.77 48.95 13.43
CA ASP A 70 -11.90 47.94 14.49
C ASP A 70 -12.95 46.88 14.11
N GLU A 71 -14.10 47.29 13.57
CA GLU A 71 -15.21 46.44 13.18
C GLU A 71 -14.80 45.50 12.00
N LEU A 72 -14.08 46.03 11.01
CA LEU A 72 -13.53 45.22 9.91
C LEU A 72 -12.48 44.23 10.43
N THR A 73 -11.56 44.72 11.29
CA THR A 73 -10.49 43.91 11.85
C THR A 73 -11.05 42.76 12.69
N GLU A 74 -12.06 43.03 13.53
CA GLU A 74 -12.72 42.01 14.34
C GLU A 74 -13.41 40.94 13.46
N THR A 75 -14.13 41.40 12.43
CA THR A 75 -14.80 40.52 11.48
C THR A 75 -13.79 39.60 10.79
N LEU A 76 -12.69 40.14 10.26
CA LEU A 76 -11.67 39.36 9.59
C LEU A 76 -10.95 38.39 10.54
N LYS A 77 -10.66 38.79 11.77
CA LYS A 77 -10.08 37.91 12.79
C LYS A 77 -11.00 36.72 13.10
N ARG A 78 -12.30 36.99 13.28
CA ARG A 78 -13.29 35.93 13.54
C ARG A 78 -13.34 34.91 12.38
N LEU A 79 -13.37 35.37 11.14
CA LEU A 79 -13.37 34.49 9.95
C LEU A 79 -12.06 33.71 9.85
N SER A 80 -10.91 34.36 10.01
CA SER A 80 -9.61 33.71 9.98
C SER A 80 -9.47 32.61 11.05
N THR A 81 -9.96 32.90 12.28
CA THR A 81 -9.93 31.89 13.36
C THR A 81 -10.79 30.67 13.02
N ARG A 82 -11.97 30.91 12.41
CA ARG A 82 -12.86 29.83 11.98
C ARG A 82 -12.20 28.93 10.90
N PHE A 83 -11.58 29.53 9.89
CA PHE A 83 -10.84 28.79 8.87
C PHE A 83 -9.69 27.97 9.45
N ARG A 84 -8.91 28.56 10.35
CA ARG A 84 -7.80 27.83 11.00
C ARG A 84 -8.31 26.64 11.80
N ALA A 85 -9.35 26.81 12.60
CA ALA A 85 -9.94 25.72 13.37
C ALA A 85 -10.46 24.60 12.47
N GLN A 86 -11.11 24.91 11.36
CA GLN A 86 -11.60 23.93 10.40
C GLN A 86 -10.45 23.17 9.72
N THR A 87 -9.39 23.88 9.30
CA THR A 87 -8.20 23.27 8.70
C THR A 87 -7.46 22.37 9.69
N GLU A 88 -7.32 22.79 10.95
CA GLU A 88 -6.70 22.00 12.02
C GLU A 88 -7.51 20.73 12.32
N GLN A 89 -8.84 20.83 12.36
CA GLN A 89 -9.70 19.67 12.58
C GLN A 89 -9.58 18.64 11.46
N LEU A 90 -9.63 19.07 10.19
CA LEU A 90 -9.44 18.19 9.02
C LEU A 90 -8.06 17.52 9.04
N SER A 91 -7.00 18.27 9.39
CA SER A 91 -5.65 17.74 9.52
C SER A 91 -5.53 16.68 10.64
N GLN A 92 -6.24 16.87 11.77
CA GLN A 92 -6.25 15.89 12.86
C GLN A 92 -7.02 14.61 12.48
N GLU A 93 -8.17 14.75 11.82
CA GLU A 93 -8.93 13.60 11.31
C GLU A 93 -8.11 12.79 10.30
N GLU A 94 -7.41 13.47 9.40
CA GLU A 94 -6.54 12.81 8.41
C GLU A 94 -5.36 12.10 9.08
N LYS A 95 -4.68 12.72 10.04
CA LYS A 95 -3.62 12.09 10.84
C LYS A 95 -4.13 10.88 11.59
N THR A 96 -5.32 10.97 12.20
CA THR A 96 -5.93 9.84 12.92
C THR A 96 -6.23 8.68 11.97
N ARG A 97 -6.78 8.95 10.78
CA ARG A 97 -7.03 7.93 9.75
C ARG A 97 -5.75 7.26 9.26
N LEU A 98 -4.68 8.05 9.07
CA LEU A 98 -3.37 7.51 8.67
C LEU A 98 -2.76 6.64 9.76
N ALA A 99 -2.87 7.04 11.03
CA ALA A 99 -2.40 6.24 12.16
C ALA A 99 -3.15 4.90 12.27
N ILE A 100 -4.49 4.90 12.19
CA ILE A 100 -5.29 3.68 12.21
C ILE A 100 -4.89 2.74 11.06
N ARG A 101 -4.76 3.24 9.83
CA ARG A 101 -4.33 2.44 8.68
C ARG A 101 -2.92 1.87 8.86
N SER A 102 -2.03 2.61 9.49
CA SER A 102 -0.68 2.14 9.80
C SER A 102 -0.70 1.00 10.81
N ASP A 103 -1.53 1.10 11.84
CA ASP A 103 -1.68 0.07 12.87
C ASP A 103 -2.29 -1.22 12.29
N GLU A 104 -3.33 -1.11 11.47
CA GLU A 104 -3.92 -2.24 10.75
C GLU A 104 -2.88 -2.93 9.86
N LYS A 105 -2.12 -2.17 9.08
CA LYS A 105 -1.07 -2.70 8.22
C LYS A 105 0.01 -3.43 9.02
N ASN A 106 0.43 -2.87 10.15
CA ASN A 106 1.43 -3.49 11.02
C ASN A 106 0.95 -4.82 11.60
N LEU A 107 -0.32 -4.91 12.05
CA LEU A 107 -0.92 -6.13 12.54
C LEU A 107 -0.98 -7.22 11.46
N ARG A 108 -1.39 -6.87 10.26
CA ARG A 108 -1.45 -7.79 9.11
C ARG A 108 -0.07 -8.32 8.74
N GLN A 109 0.91 -7.44 8.66
CA GLN A 109 2.30 -7.83 8.37
C GLN A 109 2.89 -8.73 9.48
N ALA A 110 2.63 -8.42 10.75
CA ALA A 110 3.07 -9.23 11.87
C ALA A 110 2.48 -10.66 11.79
N PHE A 111 1.19 -10.79 11.50
CA PHE A 111 0.55 -12.09 11.29
C PHE A 111 1.25 -12.90 10.19
N LEU A 112 1.48 -12.29 9.02
CA LEU A 112 2.14 -12.98 7.91
C LEU A 112 3.60 -13.33 8.22
N GLN A 113 4.34 -12.45 8.90
CA GLN A 113 5.72 -12.72 9.33
C GLN A 113 5.79 -13.89 10.31
N ASP A 114 4.87 -13.95 11.26
CA ASP A 114 4.78 -15.04 12.21
C ASP A 114 4.39 -16.36 11.53
N LEU A 115 3.46 -16.32 10.57
CA LEU A 115 3.07 -17.46 9.76
C LEU A 115 4.27 -18.00 8.99
N VAL A 116 4.99 -17.13 8.29
CA VAL A 116 6.19 -17.49 7.54
C VAL A 116 7.32 -17.95 8.47
N GLY A 117 7.47 -17.34 9.65
CA GLY A 117 8.44 -17.70 10.67
C GLY A 117 8.14 -19.00 11.42
N ARG A 118 7.03 -19.70 11.12
CA ARG A 118 6.53 -20.91 11.81
C ARG A 118 6.22 -20.72 13.30
N ARG A 119 5.85 -19.50 13.72
CA ARG A 119 5.57 -19.19 15.13
C ARG A 119 4.08 -19.25 15.49
N ASN A 120 3.18 -19.43 14.49
CA ASN A 120 1.75 -19.11 14.63
C ASN A 120 0.79 -20.32 14.61
N LYS A 121 1.18 -21.48 15.14
CA LYS A 121 0.33 -22.69 15.12
C LYS A 121 -0.99 -22.53 15.89
N GLU A 122 -0.98 -21.81 17.00
CA GLU A 122 -2.18 -21.60 17.84
C GLU A 122 -3.17 -20.65 17.16
N THR A 123 -2.69 -19.56 16.59
CA THR A 123 -3.51 -18.57 15.88
C THR A 123 -4.19 -19.17 14.64
N LEU A 124 -3.50 -20.01 13.89
CA LEU A 124 -4.06 -20.69 12.70
C LEU A 124 -5.19 -21.68 13.03
N SER A 125 -5.31 -22.11 14.28
CA SER A 125 -6.38 -23.00 14.75
C SER A 125 -7.66 -22.25 15.13
N GLN A 126 -7.64 -20.91 15.15
CA GLN A 126 -8.80 -20.10 15.44
C GLN A 126 -9.77 -20.06 14.23
N PRO A 127 -11.06 -19.81 14.48
CA PRO A 127 -12.02 -19.58 13.42
C PRO A 127 -11.60 -18.40 12.52
N LEU A 128 -11.85 -18.51 11.22
CA LEU A 128 -11.48 -17.49 10.23
C LEU A 128 -12.02 -16.09 10.60
N LEU A 129 -13.23 -16.05 11.18
CA LEU A 129 -13.87 -14.81 11.62
C LEU A 129 -13.07 -14.11 12.74
N GLU A 130 -12.48 -14.86 13.66
CA GLU A 130 -11.67 -14.31 14.75
C GLU A 130 -10.35 -13.75 14.21
N ILE A 131 -9.70 -14.47 13.29
CA ILE A 131 -8.49 -14.01 12.60
C ILE A 131 -8.78 -12.72 11.82
N ASN A 132 -9.90 -12.67 11.10
CA ASN A 132 -10.32 -11.48 10.36
C ASN A 132 -10.52 -10.28 11.29
N ARG A 133 -11.12 -10.49 12.46
CA ARG A 133 -11.37 -9.43 13.44
C ARG A 133 -10.09 -8.94 14.12
N GLU A 134 -9.21 -9.88 14.51
CA GLU A 134 -7.98 -9.57 15.25
C GLU A 134 -6.93 -8.88 14.37
N PHE A 135 -6.77 -9.35 13.13
CA PHE A 135 -5.73 -8.88 12.21
C PHE A 135 -6.26 -8.00 11.07
N HIS A 136 -7.54 -7.61 11.10
CA HIS A 136 -8.18 -6.76 10.08
C HIS A 136 -8.11 -7.32 8.65
N TYR A 137 -8.19 -8.65 8.50
CA TYR A 137 -8.33 -9.32 7.22
C TYR A 137 -9.79 -9.45 6.79
N ARG A 138 -9.99 -9.82 5.52
CA ARG A 138 -11.29 -10.16 4.92
C ARG A 138 -11.22 -11.52 4.25
N PHE A 139 -10.59 -12.48 4.91
CA PHE A 139 -10.54 -13.84 4.40
C PHE A 139 -11.95 -14.42 4.30
N GLU A 140 -12.21 -15.09 3.18
CA GLU A 140 -13.46 -15.78 2.91
C GLU A 140 -13.19 -17.29 2.73
N PRO A 141 -14.22 -18.15 2.88
CA PRO A 141 -14.09 -19.55 2.54
C PRO A 141 -13.69 -19.73 1.07
N GLY A 142 -12.58 -20.41 0.84
CA GLY A 142 -11.99 -20.56 -0.49
C GLY A 142 -10.63 -21.23 -0.38
N GLU A 143 -9.81 -21.09 -1.41
CA GLU A 143 -8.44 -21.58 -1.38
C GLU A 143 -7.47 -20.55 -0.80
N PHE A 144 -6.47 -21.06 -0.12
CA PHE A 144 -5.33 -20.31 0.39
C PHE A 144 -4.03 -20.82 -0.24
N CYS A 145 -3.14 -19.90 -0.56
CA CYS A 145 -1.86 -20.25 -1.17
C CYS A 145 -0.76 -19.29 -0.70
N ILE A 146 0.45 -19.81 -0.54
CA ILE A 146 1.67 -19.01 -0.37
C ILE A 146 2.42 -18.98 -1.70
N ALA A 147 2.76 -17.78 -2.16
CA ALA A 147 3.74 -17.58 -3.20
C ALA A 147 5.00 -16.95 -2.64
N ILE A 148 6.16 -17.31 -3.16
CA ILE A 148 7.48 -16.79 -2.76
C ILE A 148 8.18 -16.24 -3.99
N LEU A 149 8.60 -14.98 -3.95
CA LEU A 149 9.42 -14.36 -4.98
C LEU A 149 10.81 -14.10 -4.42
N LYS A 150 11.82 -14.47 -5.18
CA LYS A 150 13.23 -14.22 -4.89
C LYS A 150 13.86 -13.42 -6.02
N LEU A 151 14.58 -12.38 -5.62
CA LEU A 151 15.45 -11.59 -6.48
C LEU A 151 16.89 -12.08 -6.26
N ASP A 152 17.54 -12.54 -7.32
CA ASP A 152 18.93 -12.98 -7.30
C ASP A 152 19.77 -12.08 -8.22
N GLY A 153 20.86 -11.50 -7.71
CA GLY A 153 21.77 -10.65 -8.50
C GLY A 153 22.61 -9.71 -7.63
N ARG A 154 23.72 -9.22 -8.20
CA ARG A 154 24.66 -8.31 -7.50
C ARG A 154 24.06 -6.95 -7.12
N VAL A 155 22.96 -6.57 -7.76
CA VAL A 155 22.25 -5.29 -7.48
C VAL A 155 21.51 -5.33 -6.15
N CYS A 156 21.25 -6.53 -5.61
CA CYS A 156 20.61 -6.69 -4.29
C CYS A 156 21.53 -6.33 -3.11
N ASP A 157 22.80 -6.01 -3.36
CA ASP A 157 23.75 -5.61 -2.31
C ASP A 157 23.63 -4.11 -1.96
N GLU A 158 22.90 -3.32 -2.75
CA GLU A 158 22.66 -1.90 -2.50
C GLU A 158 21.24 -1.72 -1.89
N GLU A 159 21.15 -1.26 -0.65
CA GLU A 159 19.89 -1.09 0.10
C GLU A 159 18.82 -0.29 -0.69
N GLN A 160 19.22 0.75 -1.41
CA GLN A 160 18.31 1.59 -2.20
C GLN A 160 17.64 0.81 -3.34
N ASN A 161 18.37 -0.09 -3.98
CA ASN A 161 17.85 -0.92 -5.07
C ASN A 161 16.90 -2.01 -4.54
N VAL A 162 17.20 -2.58 -3.36
CA VAL A 162 16.34 -3.55 -2.69
C VAL A 162 14.99 -2.92 -2.35
N GLN A 163 15.00 -1.73 -1.71
CA GLN A 163 13.77 -1.02 -1.36
C GLN A 163 12.95 -0.64 -2.60
N PHE A 164 13.60 -0.11 -3.63
CA PHE A 164 12.94 0.22 -4.90
C PHE A 164 12.26 -1.00 -5.51
N MET A 165 12.94 -2.16 -5.54
CA MET A 165 12.37 -3.38 -6.09
C MET A 165 11.24 -3.94 -5.23
N ALA A 166 11.33 -3.85 -3.90
CA ALA A 166 10.26 -4.25 -2.98
C ALA A 166 8.97 -3.45 -3.25
N GLU A 167 9.07 -2.13 -3.41
CA GLU A 167 7.92 -1.27 -3.76
C GLU A 167 7.32 -1.63 -5.12
N LYS A 168 8.17 -1.97 -6.10
CA LYS A 168 7.71 -2.42 -7.43
C LYS A 168 7.00 -3.76 -7.38
N VAL A 169 7.54 -4.71 -6.63
CA VAL A 169 6.92 -6.03 -6.41
C VAL A 169 5.56 -5.87 -5.75
N GLN A 170 5.45 -5.04 -4.71
CA GLN A 170 4.20 -4.76 -4.02
C GLN A 170 3.16 -4.12 -4.95
N SER A 171 3.53 -3.03 -5.65
CA SER A 171 2.62 -2.32 -6.57
C SER A 171 2.14 -3.20 -7.72
N ALA A 172 3.02 -4.05 -8.25
CA ALA A 172 2.67 -4.97 -9.31
C ALA A 172 1.73 -6.08 -8.79
N ALA A 173 2.00 -6.65 -7.60
CA ALA A 173 1.15 -7.65 -6.99
C ALA A 173 -0.27 -7.12 -6.74
N GLU A 174 -0.42 -5.93 -6.16
CA GLU A 174 -1.71 -5.29 -5.94
C GLU A 174 -2.49 -5.13 -7.26
N ARG A 175 -1.83 -4.70 -8.34
CA ARG A 175 -2.47 -4.48 -9.63
C ARG A 175 -2.90 -5.78 -10.33
N PHE A 176 -2.06 -6.82 -10.32
CA PHE A 176 -2.35 -8.06 -11.01
C PHE A 176 -3.32 -8.98 -10.26
N LEU A 177 -3.33 -8.92 -8.93
CA LEU A 177 -4.12 -9.83 -8.10
C LEU A 177 -5.48 -9.28 -7.70
N LYS A 178 -5.66 -7.97 -7.67
CA LYS A 178 -6.84 -7.27 -7.11
C LYS A 178 -8.19 -7.86 -7.52
N ASP A 179 -8.35 -8.25 -8.78
CA ASP A 179 -9.64 -8.69 -9.32
C ASP A 179 -9.86 -10.21 -9.19
N TYR A 180 -8.87 -10.96 -8.67
CA TYR A 180 -8.87 -12.43 -8.60
C TYR A 180 -8.64 -12.99 -7.20
N VAL A 181 -8.37 -12.14 -6.23
CA VAL A 181 -8.21 -12.53 -4.83
C VAL A 181 -9.29 -11.88 -3.97
N MET A 182 -9.82 -12.61 -3.01
CA MET A 182 -10.70 -12.10 -1.97
C MET A 182 -9.88 -11.26 -0.97
N GLU A 183 -8.69 -11.77 -0.63
CA GLU A 183 -7.76 -11.10 0.27
C GLU A 183 -6.32 -11.47 -0.09
N THR A 184 -5.39 -10.53 0.09
CA THR A 184 -3.95 -10.76 -0.07
C THR A 184 -3.15 -9.94 0.92
N GLU A 185 -2.01 -10.49 1.33
CA GLU A 185 -1.01 -9.78 2.11
C GLU A 185 0.38 -10.18 1.64
N ASN A 186 1.34 -9.29 1.82
CA ASN A 186 2.72 -9.57 1.48
C ASN A 186 3.69 -9.08 2.57
N THR A 187 4.82 -9.76 2.68
CA THR A 187 5.92 -9.37 3.56
C THR A 187 7.25 -9.78 2.95
N GLU A 188 8.29 -9.09 3.34
CA GLU A 188 9.67 -9.47 3.04
C GLU A 188 10.34 -10.04 4.28
N LEU A 189 11.00 -11.18 4.12
CA LEU A 189 11.80 -11.81 5.16
C LEU A 189 13.04 -12.45 4.55
N ASN A 190 14.23 -12.07 5.03
CA ASN A 190 15.52 -12.61 4.58
C ASN A 190 15.73 -12.51 3.06
N GLY A 191 15.27 -11.43 2.43
CA GLY A 191 15.37 -11.19 0.99
C GLY A 191 14.46 -12.08 0.13
N PHE A 192 13.43 -12.68 0.72
CA PHE A 192 12.33 -13.34 0.03
C PHE A 192 11.04 -12.54 0.23
N HIS A 193 10.29 -12.32 -0.84
CA HIS A 193 8.96 -11.73 -0.77
C HIS A 193 7.93 -12.84 -0.70
N PHE A 194 7.15 -12.85 0.37
CA PHE A 194 6.08 -13.81 0.61
C PHE A 194 4.73 -13.16 0.33
N PHE A 195 3.84 -13.87 -0.34
CA PHE A 195 2.47 -13.48 -0.60
C PHE A 195 1.54 -14.54 -0.01
N LEU A 196 0.62 -14.13 0.82
CA LEU A 196 -0.53 -14.91 1.25
C LEU A 196 -1.70 -14.55 0.36
N LEU A 197 -2.31 -15.50 -0.30
CA LEU A 197 -3.42 -15.33 -1.22
C LEU A 197 -4.61 -16.13 -0.73
N ASN A 198 -5.80 -15.50 -0.72
CA ASN A 198 -7.08 -16.14 -0.53
C ASN A 198 -7.95 -15.86 -1.75
N TYR A 199 -8.45 -16.89 -2.42
CA TYR A 199 -9.17 -16.78 -3.69
C TYR A 199 -10.19 -17.91 -3.84
N ASP A 200 -11.13 -17.75 -4.77
CA ASP A 200 -12.06 -18.82 -5.13
C ASP A 200 -11.33 -19.95 -5.88
N ALA A 201 -11.68 -21.19 -5.60
CA ALA A 201 -11.09 -22.35 -6.25
C ALA A 201 -11.20 -22.31 -7.79
N GLU A 202 -12.25 -21.67 -8.32
CA GLU A 202 -12.45 -21.46 -9.75
C GLU A 202 -11.38 -20.53 -10.36
N ASP A 203 -10.84 -19.60 -9.58
CA ASP A 203 -9.85 -18.61 -10.00
C ASP A 203 -8.41 -19.12 -9.97
N ARG A 204 -8.15 -20.37 -9.54
CA ARG A 204 -6.79 -20.94 -9.47
C ARG A 204 -5.97 -20.75 -10.75
N MET A 205 -6.59 -20.95 -11.92
CA MET A 205 -5.91 -20.77 -13.21
C MET A 205 -5.62 -19.30 -13.51
N GLN A 206 -6.48 -18.41 -13.06
CA GLN A 206 -6.26 -16.96 -13.21
C GLN A 206 -5.15 -16.48 -12.29
N ILE A 207 -5.15 -16.91 -11.02
CA ILE A 207 -4.05 -16.63 -10.08
C ILE A 207 -2.71 -17.04 -10.69
N ARG A 208 -2.62 -18.25 -11.25
CA ARG A 208 -1.42 -18.71 -11.94
C ARG A 208 -0.99 -17.79 -13.11
N ARG A 209 -1.95 -17.33 -13.91
CA ARG A 209 -1.69 -16.38 -15.03
C ARG A 209 -1.20 -15.02 -14.51
N GLN A 210 -1.83 -14.50 -13.45
CA GLN A 210 -1.45 -13.23 -12.87
C GLN A 210 -0.07 -13.28 -12.22
N MET A 211 0.27 -14.41 -11.57
CA MET A 211 1.62 -14.64 -11.05
C MET A 211 2.69 -14.70 -12.15
N LYS A 212 2.37 -15.27 -13.32
CA LYS A 212 3.25 -15.19 -14.48
C LYS A 212 3.40 -13.78 -15.04
N ALA A 213 2.32 -13.01 -15.09
CA ALA A 213 2.34 -11.62 -15.52
C ALA A 213 3.16 -10.75 -14.56
N LEU A 214 2.97 -10.92 -13.25
CA LEU A 214 3.77 -10.30 -12.21
C LEU A 214 5.27 -10.60 -12.41
N LEU A 215 5.63 -11.89 -12.54
CA LEU A 215 7.01 -12.30 -12.78
C LEU A 215 7.60 -11.63 -14.02
N SER A 216 6.83 -11.58 -15.11
CA SER A 216 7.28 -10.98 -16.37
C SER A 216 7.51 -9.48 -16.25
N GLU A 217 6.65 -8.76 -15.52
CA GLU A 217 6.81 -7.33 -15.29
C GLU A 217 8.02 -7.01 -14.42
N ILE A 218 8.18 -7.72 -13.29
CA ILE A 218 9.32 -7.52 -12.40
C ILE A 218 10.63 -7.85 -13.12
N ARG A 219 10.62 -8.85 -13.99
CA ARG A 219 11.77 -9.24 -14.81
C ARG A 219 12.16 -8.14 -15.79
N VAL A 220 11.22 -7.53 -16.50
CA VAL A 220 11.50 -6.39 -17.40
C VAL A 220 12.13 -5.24 -16.63
N GLN A 221 11.65 -4.95 -15.42
CA GLN A 221 12.26 -3.92 -14.57
C GLN A 221 13.64 -4.32 -14.05
N GLY A 222 13.85 -5.62 -13.75
CA GLY A 222 15.14 -6.17 -13.36
C GLY A 222 16.19 -6.13 -14.48
N ASP A 223 15.78 -6.31 -15.73
CA ASP A 223 16.67 -6.19 -16.89
C ASP A 223 17.22 -4.77 -17.07
N ILE A 224 16.45 -3.74 -16.66
CA ILE A 224 16.92 -2.34 -16.63
C ILE A 224 18.06 -2.14 -15.63
N LEU A 225 18.03 -2.89 -14.51
CA LEU A 225 19.04 -2.83 -13.45
C LEU A 225 20.28 -3.71 -13.71
N LYS A 226 20.37 -4.35 -14.87
CA LYS A 226 21.47 -5.23 -15.32
C LYS A 226 21.85 -6.34 -14.31
N ASN A 227 21.55 -7.59 -14.66
CA ASN A 227 21.88 -8.82 -13.92
C ASN A 227 20.99 -9.15 -12.71
N LEU A 228 19.72 -8.75 -12.69
CA LEU A 228 18.76 -9.21 -11.72
C LEU A 228 17.94 -10.37 -12.30
N SER A 229 17.97 -11.52 -11.65
CA SER A 229 17.11 -12.67 -11.97
C SER A 229 15.97 -12.75 -10.97
N VAL A 230 14.75 -12.98 -11.44
CA VAL A 230 13.54 -13.04 -10.61
C VAL A 230 12.94 -14.42 -10.72
N THR A 231 12.85 -15.15 -9.62
CA THR A 231 12.19 -16.47 -9.56
C THR A 231 10.98 -16.37 -8.64
N LEU A 232 9.88 -16.98 -9.06
CA LEU A 232 8.64 -17.05 -8.31
C LEU A 232 8.25 -18.49 -8.09
N ALA A 233 8.00 -18.91 -6.85
CA ALA A 233 7.44 -20.20 -6.50
C ALA A 233 5.99 -20.03 -6.07
N LEU A 234 5.09 -20.80 -6.66
CA LEU A 234 3.68 -20.85 -6.30
C LEU A 234 3.40 -22.16 -5.58
N GLY A 235 3.11 -22.09 -4.28
CA GLY A 235 2.77 -23.24 -3.45
C GLY A 235 1.45 -23.89 -3.87
N GLU A 236 1.18 -25.08 -3.36
CA GLU A 236 -0.11 -25.73 -3.58
C GLU A 236 -1.26 -24.93 -2.92
N GLY A 237 -2.41 -24.85 -3.59
CA GLY A 237 -3.63 -24.32 -3.00
C GLY A 237 -4.18 -25.29 -1.95
N VAL A 238 -4.57 -24.76 -0.79
CA VAL A 238 -5.17 -25.51 0.33
C VAL A 238 -6.57 -25.00 0.62
N GLY A 239 -7.48 -25.86 1.05
CA GLY A 239 -8.88 -25.53 1.24
C GLY A 239 -9.18 -24.70 2.51
N SER A 240 -8.20 -24.52 3.39
CA SER A 240 -8.39 -23.79 4.64
C SER A 240 -7.11 -23.12 5.13
N LEU A 241 -7.26 -22.03 5.89
CA LEU A 241 -6.11 -21.31 6.44
C LEU A 241 -5.26 -22.15 7.42
N PRO A 242 -5.82 -23.03 8.27
CA PRO A 242 -5.02 -23.95 9.10
C PRO A 242 -4.06 -24.83 8.30
N GLU A 243 -4.39 -25.16 7.06
CA GLU A 243 -3.55 -26.00 6.18
C GLU A 243 -2.48 -25.23 5.42
N ILE A 244 -2.41 -23.91 5.58
CA ILE A 244 -1.49 -23.01 4.86
C ILE A 244 -0.01 -23.41 5.04
N GLY A 245 0.30 -24.10 6.13
CA GLY A 245 1.64 -24.62 6.39
C GLY A 245 2.14 -25.61 5.32
N SER A 246 1.25 -26.38 4.67
CA SER A 246 1.61 -27.26 3.55
C SER A 246 1.94 -26.46 2.31
N SER A 247 1.14 -25.43 2.00
CA SER A 247 1.43 -24.50 0.89
C SER A 247 2.77 -23.78 1.09
N LEU A 248 3.03 -23.29 2.30
CA LEU A 248 4.32 -22.65 2.64
C LEU A 248 5.49 -23.62 2.48
N LYS A 249 5.36 -24.85 2.97
CA LYS A 249 6.40 -25.87 2.82
C LYS A 249 6.68 -26.18 1.34
N ASN A 250 5.62 -26.38 0.54
CA ASN A 250 5.74 -26.64 -0.88
C ASN A 250 6.39 -25.45 -1.62
N ALA A 251 5.95 -24.21 -1.36
CA ALA A 251 6.52 -23.01 -1.96
C ALA A 251 8.02 -22.84 -1.62
N ARG A 252 8.44 -23.20 -0.39
CA ARG A 252 9.84 -23.15 0.02
C ARG A 252 10.68 -24.17 -0.73
N LEU A 253 10.24 -25.42 -0.85
CA LEU A 253 10.93 -26.44 -1.63
C LEU A 253 11.08 -26.01 -3.09
N LEU A 254 10.00 -25.48 -3.69
CA LEU A 254 10.01 -24.99 -5.06
C LEU A 254 11.01 -23.85 -5.25
N ILE A 255 11.06 -22.86 -4.34
CA ILE A 255 12.00 -21.74 -4.50
C ILE A 255 13.45 -22.15 -4.27
N GLU A 256 13.72 -23.19 -3.47
CA GLU A 256 15.03 -23.78 -3.27
C GLU A 256 15.51 -24.53 -4.50
N GLU A 257 14.61 -25.24 -5.21
CA GLU A 257 14.93 -25.91 -6.47
C GLU A 257 15.50 -24.99 -7.56
N ARG A 258 15.29 -23.65 -7.45
CA ARG A 258 15.87 -22.70 -8.41
C ARG A 258 17.39 -22.80 -8.50
N LEU A 259 18.05 -23.24 -7.42
CA LEU A 259 19.50 -23.41 -7.40
C LEU A 259 19.97 -24.50 -8.34
N LEU A 260 19.15 -25.53 -8.58
CA LEU A 260 19.41 -26.64 -9.47
C LEU A 260 18.78 -26.45 -10.86
N ALA A 261 17.50 -26.11 -10.87
CA ALA A 261 16.71 -25.96 -12.09
C ALA A 261 16.95 -24.65 -12.84
N GLY A 262 17.68 -23.70 -12.24
CA GLY A 262 17.93 -22.36 -12.77
C GLY A 262 16.89 -21.33 -12.36
N THR A 263 17.29 -20.08 -12.36
CA THR A 263 16.50 -18.92 -11.97
C THR A 263 15.65 -18.33 -13.11
N GLY A 264 14.85 -17.31 -12.84
CA GLY A 264 14.16 -16.54 -13.88
C GLY A 264 12.83 -17.13 -14.37
N LYS A 265 12.17 -18.00 -13.61
CA LYS A 265 10.94 -18.68 -14.01
C LYS A 265 9.94 -18.84 -12.87
N LEU A 266 8.70 -19.21 -13.23
CA LEU A 266 7.70 -19.67 -12.28
C LEU A 266 7.95 -21.15 -11.97
N MET A 267 8.15 -21.44 -10.68
CA MET A 267 8.26 -22.77 -10.10
C MET A 267 6.89 -23.16 -9.52
N GLU A 268 6.34 -24.28 -9.94
CA GLU A 268 5.02 -24.74 -9.52
C GLU A 268 4.91 -26.28 -9.58
N GLY A 269 3.97 -26.85 -8.84
CA GLY A 269 3.73 -28.29 -8.80
C GLY A 269 3.97 -28.89 -7.42
N LYS A 270 3.60 -30.14 -7.26
CA LYS A 270 3.92 -30.92 -6.05
C LYS A 270 5.34 -31.46 -6.19
N ILE A 271 6.14 -31.17 -5.20
CA ILE A 271 7.35 -31.91 -4.96
C ILE A 271 6.93 -33.13 -4.14
N GLU A 272 6.88 -34.29 -4.74
CA GLU A 272 6.75 -35.53 -3.98
C GLU A 272 7.91 -35.57 -2.99
N SER A 273 7.58 -35.77 -1.72
CA SER A 273 8.54 -35.79 -0.61
C SER A 273 9.49 -37.02 -0.72
N GLY A 274 10.35 -36.95 -1.71
CA GLY A 274 11.67 -37.52 -1.59
C GLY A 274 12.47 -36.61 -0.68
N GLU A 275 13.41 -37.09 0.07
CA GLU A 275 14.25 -36.37 1.01
C GLU A 275 14.52 -34.95 0.48
N SER A 276 14.16 -33.92 1.30
CA SER A 276 14.52 -32.54 0.99
C SER A 276 15.98 -32.53 0.62
N PHE A 277 16.36 -31.82 -0.45
CA PHE A 277 17.78 -31.69 -0.80
C PHE A 277 18.61 -31.25 0.42
N ALA A 278 18.00 -30.47 1.31
CA ALA A 278 18.58 -30.10 2.61
C ALA A 278 18.74 -31.28 3.60
N ASP A 279 17.95 -32.34 3.45
CA ASP A 279 18.04 -33.57 4.29
C ASP A 279 18.88 -34.67 3.59
N SER A 280 19.35 -34.44 2.36
CA SER A 280 20.17 -35.39 1.64
C SER A 280 21.56 -35.49 2.28
N GLU A 281 22.10 -36.70 2.34
CA GLU A 281 23.46 -36.98 2.80
C GLU A 281 24.51 -36.19 1.97
N ILE A 282 24.16 -35.85 0.73
CA ILE A 282 24.98 -35.05 -0.20
C ILE A 282 25.04 -33.60 0.34
N PHE A 283 23.91 -33.02 0.77
CA PHE A 283 23.88 -31.66 1.28
C PHE A 283 24.54 -31.53 2.64
N ALA A 284 24.42 -32.52 3.51
CA ALA A 284 25.14 -32.54 4.78
C ALA A 284 26.66 -32.57 4.53
N LYS A 285 27.14 -33.46 3.65
CA LYS A 285 28.57 -33.53 3.27
C LYS A 285 29.05 -32.22 2.61
N PHE A 286 28.21 -31.59 1.78
CA PHE A 286 28.53 -30.32 1.15
C PHE A 286 28.63 -29.19 2.20
N ASN A 287 27.72 -29.11 3.16
CA ASN A 287 27.75 -28.09 4.22
C ASN A 287 29.02 -28.22 5.07
N ASP A 288 29.40 -29.45 5.44
CA ASP A 288 30.62 -29.69 6.22
C ASP A 288 31.88 -29.25 5.45
N ARG A 289 31.93 -29.56 4.16
CA ARG A 289 33.06 -29.23 3.29
C ARG A 289 33.14 -27.72 3.02
N ILE A 290 32.00 -27.07 2.72
CA ILE A 290 31.95 -25.62 2.50
C ILE A 290 32.29 -24.85 3.79
N ALA A 291 31.81 -25.30 4.95
CA ALA A 291 32.15 -24.67 6.21
C ALA A 291 33.69 -24.68 6.45
N HIS A 292 34.30 -25.84 6.24
CA HIS A 292 35.76 -25.99 6.37
C HIS A 292 36.52 -25.13 5.35
N THR A 293 36.01 -25.00 4.11
CA THR A 293 36.64 -24.21 3.06
C THR A 293 36.47 -22.70 3.29
N LEU A 294 35.35 -22.28 3.86
CA LEU A 294 35.12 -20.88 4.27
C LEU A 294 36.01 -20.50 5.45
N GLU A 295 36.25 -21.40 6.39
CA GLU A 295 37.20 -21.15 7.49
C GLU A 295 38.63 -20.94 6.98
N SER A 296 39.00 -21.58 5.88
CA SER A 296 40.31 -21.40 5.24
C SER A 296 40.43 -20.12 4.39
N LEU A 297 39.33 -19.39 4.16
CA LEU A 297 39.24 -18.22 3.27
C LEU A 297 39.76 -18.47 1.83
N ASP A 298 39.76 -19.72 1.38
CA ASP A 298 40.18 -20.11 0.03
C ASP A 298 39.02 -19.99 -0.96
N SER A 299 38.97 -18.88 -1.67
CA SER A 299 37.93 -18.56 -2.66
C SER A 299 37.92 -19.52 -3.86
N PHE A 300 39.07 -20.17 -4.18
CA PHE A 300 39.16 -21.13 -5.25
C PHE A 300 38.51 -22.46 -4.82
N ALA A 301 38.81 -22.94 -3.62
CA ALA A 301 38.23 -24.15 -3.07
C ALA A 301 36.71 -24.02 -2.86
N VAL A 302 36.22 -22.86 -2.44
CA VAL A 302 34.76 -22.57 -2.36
C VAL A 302 34.10 -22.69 -3.73
N ARG A 303 34.77 -22.22 -4.79
CA ARG A 303 34.25 -22.26 -6.16
C ARG A 303 34.20 -23.70 -6.71
N GLU A 304 35.20 -24.52 -6.41
CA GLU A 304 35.26 -25.95 -6.77
C GLU A 304 34.13 -26.73 -6.10
N GLU A 305 33.86 -26.50 -4.80
CA GLU A 305 32.78 -27.13 -4.06
C GLU A 305 31.39 -26.77 -4.61
N LEU A 306 31.19 -25.48 -5.00
CA LEU A 306 29.96 -25.05 -5.65
C LEU A 306 29.74 -25.67 -7.04
N ILE A 307 30.82 -25.95 -7.78
CA ILE A 307 30.75 -26.64 -9.05
C ILE A 307 30.38 -28.13 -8.85
N TYR A 308 30.94 -28.78 -7.83
CA TYR A 308 30.64 -30.15 -7.48
C TYR A 308 29.16 -30.37 -7.11
N LEU A 309 28.52 -29.38 -6.52
CA LEU A 309 27.08 -29.42 -6.21
C LEU A 309 26.18 -29.37 -7.47
N LYS A 310 26.72 -28.87 -8.60
CA LYS A 310 25.99 -28.76 -9.88
C LYS A 310 26.07 -29.99 -10.77
N THR A 311 26.98 -30.89 -10.49
CA THR A 311 27.16 -32.16 -11.22
C THR A 311 26.49 -33.31 -10.51
#